data_e6b94a619a998d9052e57c31f5c4b4e8
#
_entry.id   e6b94a619a998d9052e57c31f5c4b4e8
#
_cell.length_a   1.000
_cell.length_b   1.000
_cell.length_c   1.000
_cell.angle_alpha   90.00
_cell.angle_beta   90.00
_cell.angle_gamma   90.00
#
_symmetry.space_group_name_H-M   'P 1'
#
loop_
_entity.id
_entity.type
_entity.pdbx_description
1 polymer ?
#
loop_
_entity_poly.entity_id
_entity_poly.type
_entity_poly.pdbx_seq_one_letter_code
_entity_poly.pdbx_strand_id
1 'polypeptide(L)'
;MKLTNLLEEFHGTQAEYLDIVNYEIARENICSYIFLLSRKSKSAAPREKIEIENQIVDLIHYRDNLQIEDKDNIQRVLKELIPEYKKAVPV
;
A
#
# COMPACT_ATOMS: atom_id res chain seq x y z
N MET A 1 -15.63 8.89 -14.53
CA MET A 1 -14.83 8.39 -15.66
C MET A 1 -15.00 6.88 -15.75
N LYS A 2 -15.34 6.40 -16.93
CA LYS A 2 -15.45 4.95 -17.14
C LYS A 2 -14.06 4.37 -17.36
N LEU A 3 -13.81 3.18 -16.80
CA LEU A 3 -12.53 2.48 -16.95
C LEU A 3 -12.16 2.24 -18.43
N THR A 4 -13.17 1.94 -19.24
CA THR A 4 -12.99 1.72 -20.69
C THR A 4 -12.40 2.94 -21.40
N ASN A 5 -12.81 4.17 -21.00
CA ASN A 5 -12.26 5.39 -21.59
C ASN A 5 -10.79 5.56 -21.25
N LEU A 6 -10.41 5.18 -20.02
CA LEU A 6 -9.03 5.26 -19.57
C LEU A 6 -8.15 4.29 -20.34
N LEU A 7 -8.65 3.09 -20.61
CA LEU A 7 -7.95 2.09 -21.42
C LEU A 7 -7.79 2.53 -22.88
N GLU A 8 -8.79 3.19 -23.46
CA GLU A 8 -8.72 3.71 -24.83
C GLU A 8 -7.70 4.81 -24.96
N GLU A 9 -7.52 5.62 -23.92
CA GLU A 9 -6.53 6.70 -23.90
C GLU A 9 -5.11 6.20 -23.63
N PHE A 10 -4.96 4.98 -23.11
CA PHE A 10 -3.68 4.41 -22.78
C PHE A 10 -3.00 3.82 -24.00
N HIS A 11 -1.90 4.45 -24.42
CA HIS A 11 -1.15 4.05 -25.62
C HIS A 11 0.03 3.13 -25.34
N GLY A 12 0.13 2.62 -24.09
CA GLY A 12 1.19 1.72 -23.69
C GLY A 12 0.87 0.26 -23.94
N THR A 13 1.79 -0.61 -23.59
CA THR A 13 1.61 -2.06 -23.66
C THR A 13 0.73 -2.55 -22.51
N GLN A 14 0.21 -3.79 -22.64
CA GLN A 14 -0.52 -4.43 -21.56
C GLN A 14 0.34 -4.57 -20.29
N ALA A 15 1.64 -4.84 -20.46
CA ALA A 15 2.57 -4.95 -19.33
C ALA A 15 2.69 -3.61 -18.59
N GLU A 16 2.75 -2.50 -19.31
CA GLU A 16 2.79 -1.17 -18.71
C GLU A 16 1.51 -0.85 -17.97
N TYR A 17 0.37 -1.25 -18.51
CA TYR A 17 -0.91 -1.10 -17.83
C TYR A 17 -0.94 -1.89 -16.52
N LEU A 18 -0.43 -3.12 -16.53
CA LEU A 18 -0.35 -3.94 -15.32
C LEU A 18 0.57 -3.31 -14.27
N ASP A 19 1.65 -2.66 -14.70
CA ASP A 19 2.54 -1.94 -13.78
C ASP A 19 1.79 -0.80 -13.07
N ILE A 20 0.96 -0.06 -13.80
CA ILE A 20 0.12 0.99 -13.22
C ILE A 20 -0.85 0.42 -12.20
N VAL A 21 -1.53 -0.67 -12.55
CA VAL A 21 -2.49 -1.33 -11.66
C VAL A 21 -1.79 -1.83 -10.39
N ASN A 22 -0.64 -2.48 -10.54
CA ASN A 22 0.12 -2.99 -9.40
C ASN A 22 0.60 -1.87 -8.49
N TYR A 23 1.03 -0.75 -9.05
CA TYR A 23 1.42 0.44 -8.29
C TYR A 23 0.25 0.97 -7.45
N GLU A 24 -0.91 1.10 -8.05
CA GLU A 24 -2.11 1.59 -7.36
C GLU A 24 -2.55 0.61 -6.25
N ILE A 25 -2.52 -0.68 -6.53
CA ILE A 25 -2.84 -1.71 -5.53
C ILE A 25 -1.85 -1.63 -4.36
N ALA A 26 -0.57 -1.50 -4.64
CA ALA A 26 0.46 -1.41 -3.61
C ALA A 26 0.23 -0.20 -2.70
N ARG A 27 -0.01 0.97 -3.27
CA ARG A 27 -0.27 2.19 -2.50
C ARG A 27 -1.53 2.06 -1.64
N GLU A 28 -2.58 1.52 -2.22
CA GLU A 28 -3.85 1.32 -1.53
C GLU A 28 -3.71 0.38 -0.34
N ASN A 29 -2.92 -0.67 -0.49
CA ASN A 29 -2.68 -1.63 0.59
C ASN A 29 -1.80 -1.04 1.69
N ILE A 30 -0.83 -0.22 1.34
CA ILE A 30 -0.06 0.52 2.35
C ILE A 30 -1.00 1.42 3.16
N CYS A 31 -1.90 2.15 2.51
CA CYS A 31 -2.88 3.00 3.18
C CYS A 31 -3.79 2.20 4.12
N SER A 32 -4.23 1.03 3.68
CA SER A 32 -5.07 0.15 4.50
C SER A 32 -4.32 -0.35 5.74
N TYR A 33 -3.05 -0.67 5.59
CA TYR A 33 -2.21 -1.10 6.70
C TYR A 33 -2.00 0.04 7.70
N ILE A 34 -1.75 1.25 7.22
CA ILE A 34 -1.63 2.45 8.06
C ILE A 34 -2.92 2.64 8.87
N PHE A 35 -4.06 2.51 8.23
CA PHE A 35 -5.37 2.65 8.89
C PHE A 35 -5.54 1.60 10.00
N LEU A 36 -5.16 0.35 9.71
CA LEU A 36 -5.23 -0.72 10.71
C LEU A 36 -4.35 -0.43 11.93
N LEU A 37 -3.11 0.01 11.69
CA LEU A 37 -2.19 0.37 12.75
C LEU A 37 -2.72 1.56 13.56
N SER A 38 -3.32 2.54 12.91
CA SER A 38 -3.93 3.69 13.60
C SER A 38 -5.02 3.25 14.56
N ARG A 39 -5.85 2.30 14.14
CA ARG A 39 -6.90 1.75 15.01
C ARG A 39 -6.29 0.98 16.19
N LYS A 40 -5.28 0.20 15.91
CA LYS A 40 -4.59 -0.60 16.93
C LYS A 40 -3.93 0.30 17.99
N SER A 41 -3.36 1.44 17.57
CA SER A 41 -2.69 2.36 18.49
C SER A 41 -3.62 2.95 19.52
N LYS A 42 -4.91 3.08 19.23
CA LYS A 42 -5.88 3.67 20.17
C LYS A 42 -6.07 2.86 21.43
N SER A 43 -5.88 1.54 21.36
CA SER A 43 -6.03 0.65 22.51
C SER A 43 -4.71 0.10 23.03
N ALA A 44 -3.58 0.57 22.48
CA ALA A 44 -2.26 0.09 22.86
C ALA A 44 -1.75 0.78 24.11
N ALA A 45 -0.86 0.10 24.87
CA ALA A 45 -0.14 0.68 25.98
C ALA A 45 0.78 1.80 25.48
N PRO A 46 1.17 2.79 26.33
CA PRO A 46 1.94 3.95 25.86
C PRO A 46 3.22 3.60 25.10
N ARG A 47 3.96 2.59 25.52
CA ARG A 47 5.21 2.18 24.86
C ARG A 47 4.91 1.56 23.50
N GLU A 48 3.94 0.67 23.44
CA GLU A 48 3.50 0.05 22.18
C GLU A 48 2.93 1.06 21.21
N LYS A 49 2.19 2.04 21.74
CA LYS A 49 1.62 3.13 20.93
C LYS A 49 2.71 3.92 20.21
N ILE A 50 3.82 4.23 20.89
CA ILE A 50 4.95 4.93 20.28
C ILE A 50 5.54 4.09 19.14
N GLU A 51 5.72 2.79 19.34
CA GLU A 51 6.24 1.89 18.30
C GLU A 51 5.32 1.83 17.10
N ILE A 52 4.01 1.75 17.33
CA ILE A 52 3.02 1.72 16.24
C ILE A 52 3.03 3.05 15.48
N GLU A 53 3.08 4.17 16.19
CA GLU A 53 3.13 5.50 15.55
C GLU A 53 4.39 5.66 14.69
N ASN A 54 5.53 5.13 15.14
CA ASN A 54 6.76 5.14 14.35
C ASN A 54 6.62 4.30 13.08
N GLN A 55 5.99 3.14 13.18
CA GLN A 55 5.69 2.31 12.00
C GLN A 55 4.79 3.03 11.01
N ILE A 56 3.78 3.74 11.51
CA ILE A 56 2.87 4.51 10.67
C ILE A 56 3.64 5.59 9.91
N VAL A 57 4.51 6.33 10.58
CA VAL A 57 5.33 7.36 9.95
C VAL A 57 6.21 6.77 8.86
N ASP A 58 6.87 5.64 9.14
CA ASP A 58 7.71 4.97 8.16
C ASP A 58 6.91 4.53 6.93
N LEU A 59 5.71 3.99 7.14
CA LEU A 59 4.85 3.57 6.03
C LEU A 59 4.35 4.75 5.22
N ILE A 60 4.04 5.88 5.86
CA ILE A 60 3.64 7.10 5.14
C ILE A 60 4.78 7.57 4.24
N HIS A 61 6.01 7.62 4.76
CA HIS A 61 7.18 8.01 3.97
C HIS A 61 7.42 7.04 2.82
N TYR A 62 7.30 5.75 3.08
CA TYR A 62 7.46 4.72 2.06
C TYR A 62 6.43 4.90 0.94
N ARG A 63 5.17 5.08 1.30
CA ARG A 63 4.08 5.30 0.34
C ARG A 63 4.32 6.56 -0.50
N ASP A 64 4.70 7.66 0.16
CA ASP A 64 4.87 8.95 -0.52
C ASP A 64 6.08 8.94 -1.46
N ASN A 65 7.08 8.11 -1.17
CA ASN A 65 8.28 8.01 -2.00
C ASN A 65 8.22 6.88 -3.04
N LEU A 66 7.19 6.04 -2.99
CA LEU A 66 7.05 4.94 -3.95
C LEU A 66 6.72 5.49 -5.33
N GLN A 67 7.51 5.11 -6.32
CA GLN A 67 7.33 5.50 -7.72
C GLN A 67 6.82 4.32 -8.53
N ILE A 68 6.14 4.61 -9.65
CA ILE A 68 5.64 3.55 -10.52
C ILE A 68 6.78 2.71 -11.12
N GLU A 69 7.96 3.32 -11.26
CA GLU A 69 9.15 2.65 -11.78
C GLU A 69 9.81 1.71 -10.77
N ASP A 70 9.45 1.80 -9.49
CA ASP A 70 10.02 0.98 -8.41
C ASP A 70 9.41 -0.43 -8.41
N LYS A 71 9.58 -1.16 -9.50
CA LYS A 71 8.92 -2.46 -9.73
C LYS A 71 9.25 -3.48 -8.65
N ASP A 72 10.50 -3.51 -8.21
CA ASP A 72 10.93 -4.46 -7.16
C ASP A 72 10.25 -4.16 -5.82
N ASN A 73 10.17 -2.89 -5.45
CA ASN A 73 9.50 -2.48 -4.21
C ASN A 73 7.99 -2.71 -4.28
N ILE A 74 7.39 -2.46 -5.45
CA ILE A 74 5.97 -2.73 -5.66
C ILE A 74 5.69 -4.22 -5.46
N GLN A 75 6.52 -5.10 -6.04
CA GLN A 75 6.37 -6.55 -5.88
C GLN A 75 6.58 -6.98 -4.43
N ARG A 76 7.49 -6.36 -3.70
CA ARG A 76 7.69 -6.64 -2.28
C ARG A 76 6.45 -6.29 -1.47
N VAL A 77 5.82 -5.14 -1.75
CA VAL A 77 4.56 -4.76 -1.09
C VAL A 77 3.49 -5.80 -1.35
N LEU A 78 3.33 -6.21 -2.60
CA LEU A 78 2.29 -7.17 -2.98
C LEU A 78 2.53 -8.55 -2.37
N LYS A 79 3.79 -8.99 -2.25
CA LYS A 79 4.13 -10.34 -1.78
C LYS A 79 4.31 -10.41 -0.27
N GLU A 80 4.78 -9.35 0.37
CA GLU A 80 5.15 -9.36 1.79
C GLU A 80 4.16 -8.57 2.65
N LEU A 81 3.86 -7.33 2.28
CA LEU A 81 3.02 -6.46 3.10
C LEU A 81 1.55 -6.87 3.09
N ILE A 82 1.03 -7.26 1.93
CA ILE A 82 -0.37 -7.68 1.82
C ILE A 82 -0.65 -8.91 2.68
N PRO A 83 0.19 -9.97 2.65
CA PRO A 83 0.00 -11.10 3.56
C PRO A 83 0.06 -10.71 5.04
N GLU A 84 0.98 -9.82 5.41
CA GLU A 84 1.07 -9.33 6.79
C GLU A 84 -0.19 -8.58 7.20
N TYR A 85 -0.69 -7.71 6.32
CA TYR A 85 -1.94 -6.98 6.56
C TYR A 85 -3.11 -7.95 6.75
N LYS A 86 -3.23 -8.95 5.89
CA LYS A 86 -4.32 -9.93 5.97
C LYS A 86 -4.30 -10.74 7.26
N LYS A 87 -3.12 -11.04 7.79
CA LYS A 87 -2.98 -11.73 9.08
C LYS A 87 -3.44 -10.85 10.24
N ALA A 88 -3.22 -9.54 10.13
CA ALA A 88 -3.56 -8.59 11.19
C ALA A 88 -5.05 -8.21 11.19
N VAL A 89 -5.77 -8.42 10.09
CA VAL A 89 -7.21 -8.13 10.01
C VAL A 89 -7.99 -9.23 10.71
N PRO A 90 -8.81 -8.92 11.73
CA PRO A 90 -9.66 -9.92 12.36
C PRO A 90 -10.68 -10.48 11.35
N VAL A 91 -10.80 -11.76 11.32
CA VAL A 91 -11.75 -12.45 10.44
C VAL A 91 -13.15 -12.38 11.03
#